data_30eb0e6cb0e445a2689c6ea6672a3719
#
_entry.id   30eb0e6cb0e445a2689c6ea6672a3719
#
_cell.length_a   1.000
_cell.length_b   1.000
_cell.length_c   1.000
_cell.angle_alpha   90.00
_cell.angle_beta   90.00
_cell.angle_gamma   90.00
#
_symmetry.space_group_name_H-M   'P 1'
#
loop_
_entity.id
_entity.type
_entity.pdbx_description
1 polymer ?
#
loop_
_entity_poly.entity_id
_entity_poly.type
_entity_poly.pdbx_seq_one_letter_code
_entity_poly.pdbx_strand_id
1 'polypeptide(L)'
;MSFADAGKDKKKEKTDKKQVEVINYEDLSSMAENENSQAVKDENGQTEDVELNGQEDEIGDAVLTSAQVTSNMAAAKLNREQSRSRSKEALMDVIGDEALSDSAKKEATDTYVKLNDTIEKETDVETVLAAKGYSDAIVTISDEAVDVSLNVESLSDTERAQIEDIVIRKTGYDISSVAISVMGGK
;
A
#
# COMPACT_ATOMS: atom_id res chain seq x y z
N MET A 1 72.63 -24.24 18.74
CA MET A 1 71.96 -24.93 19.86
C MET A 1 70.66 -24.23 20.03
N SER A 2 69.63 -24.79 19.53
CA SER A 2 68.55 -25.53 20.19
C SER A 2 67.38 -24.65 20.53
N PHE A 3 66.28 -24.74 19.72
CA PHE A 3 65.00 -25.40 20.00
C PHE A 3 64.12 -24.64 21.02
N ALA A 4 62.91 -24.27 20.79
CA ALA A 4 61.66 -24.99 20.58
C ALA A 4 60.59 -24.01 20.16
N ASP A 5 59.80 -24.22 19.16
CA ASP A 5 58.54 -24.98 19.05
C ASP A 5 57.55 -24.70 20.16
N ALA A 6 56.42 -24.16 19.75
CA ALA A 6 55.12 -24.57 20.22
C ALA A 6 54.00 -23.64 19.79
N GLY A 7 53.05 -24.21 19.15
CA GLY A 7 51.66 -24.06 19.54
C GLY A 7 50.78 -23.27 18.58
N LYS A 8 50.38 -23.92 17.53
CA LYS A 8 49.14 -23.55 16.78
C LYS A 8 47.91 -23.76 17.66
N ASP A 9 47.25 -22.71 18.03
CA ASP A 9 45.84 -22.80 18.42
C ASP A 9 44.97 -22.16 17.33
N LYS A 10 44.37 -23.03 16.53
CA LYS A 10 43.29 -22.69 15.61
C LYS A 10 42.02 -22.52 16.39
N LYS A 11 41.66 -21.27 16.72
CA LYS A 11 40.31 -20.94 17.17
C LYS A 11 39.43 -20.86 15.92
N LYS A 12 38.59 -21.88 15.73
CA LYS A 12 37.49 -21.88 14.75
C LYS A 12 36.47 -20.84 15.17
N GLU A 13 36.44 -19.75 14.48
CA GLU A 13 35.36 -18.80 14.50
C GLU A 13 34.19 -19.39 13.70
N LYS A 14 33.14 -19.78 14.43
CA LYS A 14 31.86 -20.17 13.84
C LYS A 14 31.18 -18.90 13.36
N THR A 15 31.19 -18.68 12.08
CA THR A 15 30.34 -17.69 11.42
C THR A 15 28.91 -18.25 11.42
N ASP A 16 28.07 -17.78 12.33
CA ASP A 16 26.63 -17.95 12.24
C ASP A 16 26.13 -17.12 11.04
N LYS A 17 25.90 -17.80 9.95
CA LYS A 17 25.15 -17.25 8.83
C LYS A 17 23.70 -17.17 9.25
N LYS A 18 23.27 -15.98 9.69
CA LYS A 18 21.88 -15.64 9.84
C LYS A 18 21.27 -15.66 8.43
N GLN A 19 20.56 -16.73 8.12
CA GLN A 19 19.79 -16.90 6.91
C GLN A 19 18.66 -15.87 6.97
N VAL A 20 18.69 -14.88 6.09
CA VAL A 20 17.56 -13.99 5.86
C VAL A 20 16.53 -14.83 5.11
N GLU A 21 15.48 -15.25 5.79
CA GLU A 21 14.31 -15.85 5.15
C GLU A 21 13.65 -14.79 4.28
N VAL A 22 13.75 -14.99 2.98
CA VAL A 22 12.98 -14.23 1.99
C VAL A 22 11.53 -14.68 2.15
N ILE A 23 10.70 -13.83 2.72
CA ILE A 23 9.26 -14.06 2.85
C ILE A 23 8.66 -14.10 1.44
N ASN A 24 8.24 -15.29 1.03
CA ASN A 24 7.57 -15.49 -0.26
C ASN A 24 6.12 -14.97 -0.16
N TYR A 25 5.76 -14.02 -1.01
CA TYR A 25 4.45 -13.38 -1.02
C TYR A 25 3.28 -14.32 -1.37
N GLU A 26 3.54 -15.54 -1.80
CA GLU A 26 2.51 -16.52 -2.13
C GLU A 26 1.83 -17.16 -0.89
N ASP A 27 2.44 -17.05 0.30
CA ASP A 27 1.91 -17.69 1.52
C ASP A 27 0.94 -16.79 2.33
N LEU A 28 0.79 -15.52 1.95
CA LEU A 28 -0.12 -14.59 2.61
C LEU A 28 -1.57 -14.65 2.10
N SER A 29 -1.80 -15.26 0.94
CA SER A 29 -3.15 -15.40 0.38
C SER A 29 -3.98 -16.51 1.04
N SER A 30 -3.34 -17.47 1.71
CA SER A 30 -4.01 -18.58 2.37
C SER A 30 -4.50 -18.29 3.80
N MET A 31 -4.09 -17.17 4.40
CA MET A 31 -4.52 -16.78 5.76
C MET A 31 -5.75 -15.88 5.80
N ALA A 32 -6.26 -15.41 4.67
CA ALA A 32 -7.40 -14.50 4.61
C ALA A 32 -8.77 -15.21 4.53
N GLU A 33 -8.82 -16.55 4.48
CA GLU A 33 -10.09 -17.27 4.28
C GLU A 33 -10.70 -17.89 5.55
N ASN A 34 -10.21 -17.58 6.75
CA ASN A 34 -10.74 -18.28 7.94
C ASN A 34 -10.99 -17.40 9.16
N GLU A 35 -11.64 -16.26 9.03
CA GLU A 35 -12.29 -15.59 10.17
C GLU A 35 -13.53 -14.79 9.73
N ASN A 36 -14.59 -15.47 9.34
CA ASN A 36 -15.95 -14.97 9.56
C ASN A 36 -16.99 -16.08 9.52
N SER A 37 -17.10 -16.85 10.61
CA SER A 37 -18.26 -17.68 10.90
C SER A 37 -18.40 -17.83 12.41
N GLN A 38 -18.85 -16.78 13.08
CA GLN A 38 -19.53 -16.91 14.37
C GLN A 38 -21.02 -16.73 14.15
N ALA A 39 -21.69 -17.85 13.94
CA ALA A 39 -23.12 -17.92 14.04
C ALA A 39 -23.53 -17.71 15.49
N VAL A 40 -24.18 -16.60 15.79
CA VAL A 40 -24.92 -16.38 17.02
C VAL A 40 -26.20 -17.22 16.91
N LYS A 41 -26.28 -18.27 17.71
CA LYS A 41 -27.54 -19.02 17.91
C LYS A 41 -28.33 -18.29 18.97
N ASP A 42 -29.40 -17.64 18.58
CA ASP A 42 -30.47 -17.28 19.51
C ASP A 42 -31.46 -18.42 19.58
N GLU A 43 -31.72 -18.84 20.80
CA GLU A 43 -32.81 -19.79 21.15
C GLU A 43 -34.14 -19.06 20.97
N ASN A 44 -34.78 -19.18 19.83
CA ASN A 44 -36.23 -19.34 19.79
C ASN A 44 -36.67 -19.76 18.37
N GLY A 45 -37.08 -21.00 18.24
CA GLY A 45 -37.57 -21.54 16.98
C GLY A 45 -38.94 -20.99 16.62
N GLN A 46 -38.99 -20.22 15.56
CA GLN A 46 -40.16 -20.06 14.70
C GLN A 46 -39.72 -19.60 13.32
N THR A 47 -39.80 -20.52 12.37
CA THR A 47 -39.67 -20.20 10.93
C THR A 47 -41.03 -19.63 10.51
N GLU A 48 -41.07 -18.33 10.22
CA GLU A 48 -42.10 -17.74 9.39
C GLU A 48 -41.53 -17.54 7.97
N ASP A 49 -42.10 -18.32 7.04
CA ASP A 49 -41.92 -18.12 5.60
C ASP A 49 -42.55 -16.77 5.23
N VAL A 50 -41.72 -15.75 5.04
CA VAL A 50 -42.13 -14.50 4.38
C VAL A 50 -41.82 -14.65 2.92
N GLU A 51 -42.82 -14.97 2.08
CA GLU A 51 -42.75 -14.79 0.65
C GLU A 51 -42.54 -13.30 0.35
N LEU A 52 -41.31 -12.90 0.07
CA LEU A 52 -40.97 -11.61 -0.51
C LEU A 52 -41.25 -11.67 -1.99
N ASN A 53 -42.44 -11.14 -2.32
CA ASN A 53 -42.88 -10.91 -3.69
C ASN A 53 -41.93 -9.89 -4.38
N GLY A 54 -41.37 -10.32 -5.53
CA GLY A 54 -40.33 -9.61 -6.24
C GLY A 54 -40.64 -8.17 -6.60
N GLN A 55 -39.76 -7.34 -6.15
CA GLN A 55 -39.37 -6.07 -6.75
C GLN A 55 -37.95 -5.76 -6.25
N GLU A 56 -37.03 -6.55 -6.69
CA GLU A 56 -35.59 -6.36 -6.58
C GLU A 56 -35.20 -5.48 -7.79
N ASP A 57 -34.32 -4.52 -7.75
CA ASP A 57 -33.10 -4.48 -7.03
C ASP A 57 -32.11 -3.47 -7.59
N GLU A 58 -32.48 -2.44 -8.31
CA GLU A 58 -31.48 -1.49 -8.85
C GLU A 58 -30.87 -0.57 -7.78
N ILE A 59 -31.61 -0.30 -6.69
CA ILE A 59 -31.15 0.62 -5.65
C ILE A 59 -30.23 -0.08 -4.65
N GLY A 60 -30.49 -1.36 -4.34
CA GLY A 60 -29.68 -2.14 -3.38
C GLY A 60 -28.30 -2.47 -3.92
N ASP A 61 -28.21 -2.84 -5.18
CA ASP A 61 -26.96 -3.26 -5.82
C ASP A 61 -25.99 -2.08 -6.01
N ALA A 62 -26.52 -0.91 -6.42
CA ALA A 62 -25.72 0.31 -6.56
C ALA A 62 -25.14 0.81 -5.23
N VAL A 63 -25.91 0.70 -4.14
CA VAL A 63 -25.47 1.13 -2.79
C VAL A 63 -24.40 0.16 -2.25
N LEU A 64 -24.56 -1.13 -2.44
CA LEU A 64 -23.58 -2.13 -2.02
C LEU A 64 -22.26 -1.99 -2.80
N THR A 65 -22.30 -1.75 -4.10
CA THR A 65 -21.14 -1.55 -4.94
C THR A 65 -20.37 -0.29 -4.53
N SER A 66 -21.04 0.81 -4.30
CA SER A 66 -20.44 2.08 -3.84
C SER A 66 -19.77 1.92 -2.46
N ALA A 67 -20.44 1.29 -1.51
CA ALA A 67 -19.88 1.02 -0.18
C ALA A 67 -18.65 0.11 -0.26
N GLN A 68 -18.66 -0.88 -1.15
CA GLN A 68 -17.53 -1.78 -1.34
C GLN A 68 -16.33 -1.09 -1.99
N VAL A 69 -16.54 -0.23 -2.96
CA VAL A 69 -15.46 0.59 -3.56
C VAL A 69 -14.83 1.49 -2.50
N THR A 70 -15.63 2.20 -1.71
CA THR A 70 -15.12 3.04 -0.62
C THR A 70 -14.33 2.22 0.41
N SER A 71 -14.81 1.03 0.79
CA SER A 71 -14.09 0.14 1.70
C SER A 71 -12.77 -0.35 1.11
N ASN A 72 -12.76 -0.73 -0.16
CA ASN A 72 -11.54 -1.17 -0.85
C ASN A 72 -10.51 -0.04 -0.95
N MET A 73 -10.93 1.17 -1.25
CA MET A 73 -10.04 2.34 -1.29
C MET A 73 -9.46 2.67 0.09
N ALA A 74 -10.28 2.59 1.15
CA ALA A 74 -9.80 2.77 2.51
C ALA A 74 -8.78 1.69 2.91
N ALA A 75 -9.04 0.43 2.56
CA ALA A 75 -8.09 -0.67 2.77
C ALA A 75 -6.79 -0.48 1.98
N ALA A 76 -6.87 -0.02 0.73
CA ALA A 76 -5.70 0.29 -0.09
C ALA A 76 -4.83 1.40 0.52
N LYS A 77 -5.46 2.49 1.02
CA LYS A 77 -4.76 3.56 1.74
C LYS A 77 -4.06 3.04 2.99
N LEU A 78 -4.74 2.22 3.78
CA LEU A 78 -4.17 1.63 4.99
C LEU A 78 -2.97 0.71 4.68
N ASN A 79 -3.11 -0.17 3.70
CA ASN A 79 -2.03 -1.07 3.27
C ASN A 79 -0.82 -0.27 2.76
N ARG A 80 -1.04 0.79 1.98
CA ARG A 80 -0.01 1.70 1.50
C ARG A 80 0.75 2.32 2.67
N GLU A 81 0.04 2.86 3.67
CA GLU A 81 0.66 3.49 4.83
C GLU A 81 1.45 2.49 5.68
N GLN A 82 0.93 1.29 5.90
CA GLN A 82 1.65 0.23 6.60
C GLN A 82 2.92 -0.20 5.86
N SER A 83 2.86 -0.32 4.54
CA SER A 83 4.03 -0.65 3.71
C SER A 83 5.10 0.43 3.79
N ARG A 84 4.69 1.69 3.71
CA ARG A 84 5.58 2.85 3.83
C ARG A 84 6.23 2.94 5.21
N SER A 85 5.47 2.69 6.27
CA SER A 85 5.99 2.67 7.64
C SER A 85 7.09 1.61 7.78
N ARG A 86 6.85 0.39 7.30
CA ARG A 86 7.86 -0.68 7.30
C ARG A 86 9.09 -0.32 6.46
N SER A 87 8.89 0.28 5.28
CA SER A 87 10.02 0.70 4.44
C SER A 87 10.87 1.79 5.11
N LYS A 88 10.22 2.78 5.75
CA LYS A 88 10.92 3.82 6.50
C LYS A 88 11.72 3.23 7.67
N GLU A 89 11.13 2.32 8.43
CA GLU A 89 11.79 1.64 9.54
C GLU A 89 13.01 0.85 9.07
N ALA A 90 12.86 0.02 8.03
CA ALA A 90 13.96 -0.74 7.45
C ALA A 90 15.11 0.16 6.93
N LEU A 91 14.78 1.28 6.30
CA LEU A 91 15.79 2.25 5.84
C LEU A 91 16.50 2.91 7.02
N MET A 92 15.78 3.25 8.07
CA MET A 92 16.38 3.85 9.28
C MET A 92 17.30 2.86 10.01
N ASP A 93 16.95 1.57 10.04
CA ASP A 93 17.80 0.52 10.60
C ASP A 93 19.12 0.42 9.82
N VAL A 94 19.07 0.46 8.48
CA VAL A 94 20.29 0.47 7.64
C VAL A 94 21.13 1.71 7.88
N ILE A 95 20.51 2.89 7.99
CA ILE A 95 21.21 4.15 8.24
C ILE A 95 21.89 4.15 9.61
N GLY A 96 21.24 3.53 10.62
CA GLY A 96 21.73 3.48 12.01
C GLY A 96 22.74 2.36 12.28
N ASP A 97 22.89 1.38 11.39
CA ASP A 97 23.78 0.23 11.61
C ASP A 97 25.24 0.62 11.41
N GLU A 98 26.02 0.61 12.51
CA GLU A 98 27.46 0.96 12.50
C GLU A 98 28.33 -0.05 11.73
N ALA A 99 27.84 -1.27 11.50
CA ALA A 99 28.60 -2.31 10.78
C ALA A 99 28.54 -2.15 9.25
N LEU A 100 27.63 -1.32 8.74
CA LEU A 100 27.46 -1.10 7.30
C LEU A 100 28.41 0.00 6.78
N SER A 101 28.73 -0.12 5.49
CA SER A 101 29.58 0.87 4.80
C SER A 101 28.88 2.21 4.64
N ASP A 102 29.65 3.30 4.61
CA ASP A 102 29.13 4.65 4.37
C ASP A 102 28.37 4.75 3.02
N SER A 103 28.75 3.96 2.03
CA SER A 103 28.05 3.89 0.74
C SER A 103 26.64 3.32 0.90
N ALA A 104 26.47 2.24 1.67
CA ALA A 104 25.16 1.64 1.91
C ALA A 104 24.27 2.57 2.72
N LYS A 105 24.80 3.24 3.73
CA LYS A 105 24.07 4.24 4.52
C LYS A 105 23.64 5.44 3.66
N LYS A 106 24.51 5.89 2.78
CA LYS A 106 24.17 6.99 1.85
C LYS A 106 23.05 6.59 0.92
N GLU A 107 23.08 5.41 0.31
CA GLU A 107 22.05 4.89 -0.58
C GLU A 107 20.70 4.77 0.16
N ALA A 108 20.70 4.22 1.39
CA ALA A 108 19.51 4.16 2.22
C ALA A 108 18.97 5.54 2.59
N THR A 109 19.84 6.52 2.86
CA THR A 109 19.45 7.90 3.13
C THR A 109 18.82 8.54 1.90
N ASP A 110 19.44 8.40 0.72
CA ASP A 110 18.93 8.95 -0.53
C ASP A 110 17.53 8.32 -0.86
N THR A 111 17.37 7.01 -0.61
CA THR A 111 16.09 6.31 -0.77
C THR A 111 15.03 6.80 0.22
N TYR A 112 15.41 7.02 1.48
CA TYR A 112 14.52 7.55 2.51
C TYR A 112 14.02 8.96 2.15
N VAL A 113 14.90 9.83 1.68
CA VAL A 113 14.55 11.18 1.24
C VAL A 113 13.59 11.12 0.05
N LYS A 114 13.89 10.29 -0.96
CA LYS A 114 13.02 10.09 -2.13
C LYS A 114 11.64 9.58 -1.73
N LEU A 115 11.56 8.62 -0.81
CA LEU A 115 10.29 8.09 -0.32
C LEU A 115 9.44 9.18 0.36
N ASN A 116 10.05 10.04 1.19
CA ASN A 116 9.33 11.13 1.83
C ASN A 116 8.85 12.19 0.83
N ASP A 117 9.67 12.58 -0.15
CA ASP A 117 9.29 13.50 -1.23
C ASP A 117 8.10 12.96 -2.05
N THR A 118 8.12 11.67 -2.34
CA THR A 118 7.01 10.99 -3.02
C THR A 118 5.73 11.06 -2.20
N ILE A 119 5.79 10.73 -0.91
CA ILE A 119 4.63 10.77 0.01
C ILE A 119 4.07 12.20 0.10
N GLU A 120 4.92 13.20 0.19
CA GLU A 120 4.51 14.61 0.25
C GLU A 120 3.75 15.01 -1.02
N LYS A 121 4.30 14.71 -2.21
CA LYS A 121 3.66 15.01 -3.48
C LYS A 121 2.30 14.32 -3.64
N GLU A 122 2.20 13.03 -3.28
CA GLU A 122 0.93 12.30 -3.32
C GLU A 122 -0.10 12.91 -2.39
N THR A 123 0.30 13.23 -1.15
CA THR A 123 -0.58 13.87 -0.15
C THR A 123 -1.05 15.25 -0.62
N ASP A 124 -0.17 16.02 -1.24
CA ASP A 124 -0.49 17.32 -1.82
C ASP A 124 -1.55 17.23 -2.92
N VAL A 125 -1.38 16.26 -3.84
CA VAL A 125 -2.36 16.03 -4.92
C VAL A 125 -3.69 15.56 -4.32
N GLU A 126 -3.69 14.55 -3.45
CA GLU A 126 -4.90 14.02 -2.79
C GLU A 126 -5.65 15.13 -2.04
N THR A 127 -4.93 16.01 -1.33
CA THR A 127 -5.53 17.15 -0.61
C THR A 127 -6.24 18.14 -1.56
N VAL A 128 -5.61 18.47 -2.68
CA VAL A 128 -6.20 19.38 -3.68
C VAL A 128 -7.39 18.72 -4.37
N LEU A 129 -7.31 17.43 -4.68
CA LEU A 129 -8.42 16.67 -5.26
C LEU A 129 -9.61 16.59 -4.29
N ALA A 130 -9.36 16.34 -2.99
CA ALA A 130 -10.39 16.34 -1.97
C ALA A 130 -11.10 17.71 -1.85
N ALA A 131 -10.35 18.81 -1.91
CA ALA A 131 -10.92 20.17 -1.90
C ALA A 131 -11.78 20.46 -3.15
N LYS A 132 -11.60 19.70 -4.23
CA LYS A 132 -12.43 19.79 -5.45
C LYS A 132 -13.61 18.81 -5.47
N GLY A 133 -13.81 18.04 -4.41
CA GLY A 133 -14.91 17.09 -4.26
C GLY A 133 -14.53 15.61 -4.49
N TYR A 134 -13.28 15.31 -4.80
CA TYR A 134 -12.78 13.94 -4.95
C TYR A 134 -12.18 13.44 -3.63
N SER A 135 -12.99 13.30 -2.58
CA SER A 135 -12.55 13.00 -1.21
C SER A 135 -11.84 11.65 -1.07
N ASP A 136 -12.22 10.68 -1.91
CA ASP A 136 -11.67 9.32 -1.86
C ASP A 136 -10.57 9.07 -2.91
N ALA A 137 -9.95 10.13 -3.44
CA ALA A 137 -8.84 9.98 -4.37
C ALA A 137 -7.66 9.24 -3.74
N ILE A 138 -7.04 8.36 -4.53
CA ILE A 138 -5.76 7.72 -4.23
C ILE A 138 -4.78 8.09 -5.33
N VAL A 139 -3.65 8.66 -4.94
CA VAL A 139 -2.56 8.99 -5.87
C VAL A 139 -1.36 8.13 -5.53
N THR A 140 -0.79 7.48 -6.53
CA THR A 140 0.41 6.67 -6.38
C THR A 140 1.45 7.14 -7.40
N ILE A 141 2.61 7.53 -6.91
CA ILE A 141 3.74 7.98 -7.74
C ILE A 141 4.79 6.87 -7.76
N SER A 142 5.16 6.44 -8.96
CA SER A 142 6.31 5.59 -9.24
C SER A 142 7.42 6.39 -9.94
N ASP A 143 8.53 5.75 -10.29
CA ASP A 143 9.63 6.43 -11.00
C ASP A 143 9.24 6.91 -12.39
N GLU A 144 8.25 6.30 -13.03
CA GLU A 144 7.89 6.54 -14.43
C GLU A 144 6.45 7.04 -14.62
N ALA A 145 5.58 6.88 -13.62
CA ALA A 145 4.16 7.16 -13.77
C ALA A 145 3.52 7.71 -12.49
N VAL A 146 2.41 8.41 -12.67
CA VAL A 146 1.48 8.84 -11.62
C VAL A 146 0.11 8.26 -11.90
N ASP A 147 -0.35 7.39 -11.02
CA ASP A 147 -1.67 6.77 -11.08
C ASP A 147 -2.62 7.48 -10.13
N VAL A 148 -3.75 7.94 -10.65
CA VAL A 148 -4.83 8.59 -9.90
C VAL A 148 -6.08 7.73 -9.97
N SER A 149 -6.54 7.22 -8.84
CA SER A 149 -7.78 6.46 -8.70
C SER A 149 -8.83 7.29 -7.99
N LEU A 150 -10.01 7.42 -8.60
CA LEU A 150 -11.11 8.25 -8.12
C LEU A 150 -12.37 7.42 -7.92
N ASN A 151 -13.06 7.66 -6.81
CA ASN A 151 -14.36 7.05 -6.52
C ASN A 151 -15.49 7.89 -7.12
N VAL A 152 -15.60 7.89 -8.45
CA VAL A 152 -16.66 8.55 -9.21
C VAL A 152 -17.12 7.65 -10.34
N GLU A 153 -18.38 7.79 -10.78
CA GLU A 153 -18.95 6.98 -11.86
C GLU A 153 -18.34 7.31 -13.23
N SER A 154 -18.07 8.58 -13.48
CA SER A 154 -17.48 9.05 -14.73
C SER A 154 -16.78 10.39 -14.54
N LEU A 155 -15.94 10.75 -15.49
CA LEU A 155 -15.31 12.06 -15.60
C LEU A 155 -15.59 12.62 -16.99
N SER A 156 -15.98 13.89 -17.04
CA SER A 156 -15.98 14.65 -18.28
C SER A 156 -14.54 14.99 -18.72
N ASP A 157 -14.35 15.31 -20.00
CA ASP A 157 -13.04 15.73 -20.51
C ASP A 157 -12.48 16.96 -19.79
N THR A 158 -13.38 17.88 -19.38
CA THR A 158 -13.00 19.07 -18.62
C THR A 158 -12.49 18.73 -17.21
N GLU A 159 -13.16 17.84 -16.51
CA GLU A 159 -12.74 17.37 -15.18
C GLU A 159 -11.42 16.61 -15.26
N ARG A 160 -11.31 15.73 -16.25
CA ARG A 160 -10.06 14.99 -16.52
C ARG A 160 -8.89 15.97 -16.73
N ALA A 161 -9.05 16.96 -17.60
CA ALA A 161 -8.02 17.96 -17.86
C ALA A 161 -7.64 18.78 -16.62
N GLN A 162 -8.63 19.08 -15.75
CA GLN A 162 -8.36 19.77 -14.47
C GLN A 162 -7.56 18.91 -13.50
N ILE A 163 -7.85 17.61 -13.43
CA ILE A 163 -7.10 16.66 -12.58
C ILE A 163 -5.68 16.51 -13.09
N GLU A 164 -5.50 16.33 -14.39
CA GLU A 164 -4.19 16.25 -15.05
C GLU A 164 -3.36 17.51 -14.75
N ASP A 165 -3.92 18.71 -14.89
CA ASP A 165 -3.24 19.96 -14.57
C ASP A 165 -2.79 20.04 -13.10
N ILE A 166 -3.63 19.58 -12.15
CA ILE A 166 -3.28 19.53 -10.74
C ILE A 166 -2.09 18.59 -10.53
N VAL A 167 -2.17 17.37 -11.09
CA VAL A 167 -1.12 16.35 -10.95
C VAL A 167 0.21 16.88 -11.49
N ILE A 168 0.22 17.39 -12.72
CA ILE A 168 1.43 17.92 -13.37
C ILE A 168 2.08 19.03 -12.54
N ARG A 169 1.28 20.00 -12.07
CA ARG A 169 1.80 21.11 -11.27
C ARG A 169 2.32 20.71 -9.90
N LYS A 170 1.75 19.68 -9.29
CA LYS A 170 2.15 19.23 -7.94
C LYS A 170 3.31 18.23 -7.96
N THR A 171 3.36 17.37 -8.96
CA THR A 171 4.33 16.29 -9.02
C THR A 171 5.55 16.61 -9.90
N GLY A 172 5.35 17.44 -10.94
CA GLY A 172 6.35 17.74 -11.95
C GLY A 172 6.48 16.67 -13.04
N TYR A 173 5.60 15.67 -13.06
CA TYR A 173 5.57 14.65 -14.11
C TYR A 173 4.92 15.18 -15.39
N ASP A 174 5.30 14.59 -16.53
CA ASP A 174 4.68 14.92 -17.82
C ASP A 174 3.29 14.30 -17.91
N ILE A 175 2.40 14.89 -18.72
CA ILE A 175 1.03 14.40 -18.91
C ILE A 175 0.98 12.96 -19.44
N SER A 176 1.96 12.57 -20.26
CA SER A 176 2.05 11.22 -20.79
C SER A 176 2.31 10.13 -19.73
N SER A 177 2.78 10.56 -18.56
CA SER A 177 3.04 9.69 -17.40
C SER A 177 1.86 9.65 -16.42
N VAL A 178 0.78 10.38 -16.68
CA VAL A 178 -0.39 10.44 -15.78
C VAL A 178 -1.50 9.52 -16.27
N ALA A 179 -1.89 8.56 -15.43
CA ALA A 179 -3.01 7.67 -15.66
C ALA A 179 -4.15 7.99 -14.67
N ILE A 180 -5.37 8.19 -15.16
CA ILE A 180 -6.55 8.44 -14.33
C ILE A 180 -7.56 7.31 -14.50
N SER A 181 -7.92 6.67 -13.41
CA SER A 181 -8.89 5.59 -13.33
C SER A 181 -10.09 5.99 -12.49
N VAL A 182 -11.30 5.62 -12.94
CA VAL A 182 -12.54 5.78 -12.19
C VAL A 182 -12.96 4.42 -11.63
N MET A 183 -13.32 4.38 -10.33
CA MET A 183 -13.61 3.15 -9.59
C MET A 183 -15.10 3.02 -9.24
N GLY A 184 -15.88 4.10 -9.34
CA GLY A 184 -17.33 4.08 -9.17
C GLY A 184 -17.98 3.35 -10.33
N GLY A 185 -18.17 2.03 -10.19
CA GLY A 185 -18.94 1.22 -11.12
C GLY A 185 -20.44 1.40 -10.91
N LYS A 186 -21.21 1.18 -12.00
CA LYS A 186 -22.68 1.11 -11.98
C LYS A 186 -23.14 0.00 -11.06
#